data_a53691fcf0551dd2dae897c825c5b924
#
_entry.id   a53691fcf0551dd2dae897c825c5b924
#
_cell.length_a   1.000
_cell.length_b   1.000
_cell.length_c   1.000
_cell.angle_alpha   90.00
_cell.angle_beta   90.00
_cell.angle_gamma   90.00
#
_symmetry.space_group_name_H-M   'P 1'
#
loop_
_entity.id
_entity.type
_entity.pdbx_description
1 polymer ?
#
loop_
_entity_poly.entity_id
_entity_poly.type
_entity_poly.pdbx_seq_one_letter_code
_entity_poly.pdbx_strand_id
1 'polypeptide(L)'
;MAQIADLLAPDTVLITGSVRAPDGPRNGPITRAYNSIYVIDHDGSVLSYYDKLHLVPFGEYLPFQDLMERIGLEQLTRVQGGFIAGTARRNLEVPHAPRVLPLICYEAIFPGDISGSDERPGWIVNLTNDGWFGISTGPHQHLQQAQWRAIEQGLPLVRSANTGISAVIDPVGRIIAQLPLGAEGILDAALPAALRPTIYAKAGDIPAIILLVIALGTVVRRRVAEKRP
;
A
#
# COMPACT_ATOMS: atom_id res chain seq x y z
N MET A 1 -11.05 19.68 -8.82
CA MET A 1 -12.09 18.66 -9.12
C MET A 1 -12.79 18.98 -10.45
N ALA A 2 -13.32 20.19 -10.71
CA ALA A 2 -13.94 20.51 -11.99
C ALA A 2 -13.05 20.18 -13.23
N GLN A 3 -11.78 20.54 -13.19
CA GLN A 3 -10.84 20.20 -14.27
C GLN A 3 -10.62 18.70 -14.49
N ILE A 4 -10.81 17.88 -13.45
CA ILE A 4 -10.72 16.41 -13.56
C ILE A 4 -11.98 15.89 -14.26
N ALA A 5 -13.16 16.41 -13.88
CA ALA A 5 -14.43 16.02 -14.49
C ALA A 5 -14.43 16.27 -16.01
N ASP A 6 -13.83 17.39 -16.45
CA ASP A 6 -13.75 17.73 -17.88
C ASP A 6 -12.85 16.75 -18.71
N LEU A 7 -12.03 15.95 -18.04
CA LEU A 7 -11.08 15.02 -18.67
C LEU A 7 -11.56 13.57 -18.66
N LEU A 8 -12.50 13.23 -17.79
CA LEU A 8 -12.98 11.85 -17.64
C LEU A 8 -14.14 11.58 -18.60
N ALA A 9 -14.06 10.47 -19.32
CA ALA A 9 -15.19 10.01 -20.11
C ALA A 9 -16.34 9.53 -19.20
N PRO A 10 -17.61 9.55 -19.67
CA PRO A 10 -18.70 8.91 -18.93
C PRO A 10 -18.35 7.46 -18.55
N ASP A 11 -18.83 7.01 -17.38
CA ASP A 11 -18.57 5.68 -16.81
C ASP A 11 -17.09 5.39 -16.48
N THR A 12 -16.26 6.43 -16.44
CA THR A 12 -14.84 6.31 -16.04
C THR A 12 -14.67 6.73 -14.59
N VAL A 13 -13.88 5.96 -13.85
CA VAL A 13 -13.51 6.25 -12.45
C VAL A 13 -12.01 6.47 -12.37
N LEU A 14 -11.60 7.57 -11.75
CA LEU A 14 -10.21 7.87 -11.47
C LEU A 14 -9.85 7.43 -10.04
N ILE A 15 -8.81 6.60 -9.92
CA ILE A 15 -8.18 6.29 -8.63
C ILE A 15 -6.81 6.98 -8.61
N THR A 16 -6.64 7.93 -7.70
CA THR A 16 -5.42 8.77 -7.65
C THR A 16 -4.97 9.06 -6.24
N GLY A 17 -3.65 9.29 -6.09
CA GLY A 17 -3.06 9.77 -4.84
C GLY A 17 -3.11 11.29 -4.73
N SER A 18 -3.43 11.79 -3.56
CA SER A 18 -3.36 13.23 -3.26
C SER A 18 -3.18 13.48 -1.76
N VAL A 19 -2.73 14.69 -1.45
CA VAL A 19 -2.66 15.18 -0.08
C VAL A 19 -4.05 15.63 0.38
N ARG A 20 -4.51 15.16 1.53
CA ARG A 20 -5.79 15.53 2.15
C ARG A 20 -5.56 16.37 3.41
N ALA A 21 -6.21 17.50 3.49
CA ALA A 21 -6.24 18.28 4.73
C ALA A 21 -7.13 17.57 5.77
N PRO A 22 -6.81 17.65 7.07
CA PRO A 22 -7.71 17.21 8.12
C PRO A 22 -9.06 17.94 8.05
N ASP A 23 -10.11 17.25 8.48
CA ASP A 23 -11.44 17.84 8.56
C ASP A 23 -11.46 18.95 9.64
N GLY A 24 -12.04 20.10 9.32
CA GLY A 24 -12.14 21.22 10.25
C GLY A 24 -12.15 22.59 9.54
N PRO A 25 -12.40 23.69 10.28
CA PRO A 25 -12.38 25.02 9.73
C PRO A 25 -10.98 25.36 9.20
N ARG A 26 -10.91 25.79 7.94
CA ARG A 26 -9.67 26.16 7.25
C ARG A 26 -9.22 27.59 7.58
N ASN A 27 -8.90 27.85 8.83
CA ASN A 27 -8.52 29.19 9.31
C ASN A 27 -6.99 29.33 9.47
N GLY A 28 -6.20 28.81 8.53
CA GLY A 28 -4.75 28.94 8.59
C GLY A 28 -4.00 28.04 7.59
N PRO A 29 -2.66 28.09 7.62
CA PRO A 29 -1.85 27.19 6.81
C PRO A 29 -2.08 25.73 7.23
N ILE A 30 -2.10 24.83 6.28
CA ILE A 30 -2.17 23.39 6.55
C ILE A 30 -0.85 22.97 7.20
N THR A 31 -0.88 22.76 8.52
CA THR A 31 0.32 22.34 9.28
C THR A 31 0.45 20.83 9.38
N ARG A 32 -0.58 20.07 9.01
CA ARG A 32 -0.61 18.61 8.99
C ARG A 32 -1.52 18.14 7.86
N ALA A 33 -1.21 17.00 7.25
CA ALA A 33 -1.97 16.45 6.13
C ALA A 33 -1.97 14.92 6.17
N TYR A 34 -2.91 14.31 5.47
CA TYR A 34 -2.91 12.88 5.17
C TYR A 34 -2.35 12.64 3.77
N ASN A 35 -1.61 11.55 3.59
CA ASN A 35 -1.29 11.00 2.30
C ASN A 35 -2.44 10.04 1.93
N SER A 36 -3.18 10.34 0.86
CA SER A 36 -4.47 9.67 0.62
C SER A 36 -4.63 9.18 -0.81
N ILE A 37 -5.41 8.11 -0.97
CA ILE A 37 -5.97 7.67 -2.25
C ILE A 37 -7.41 8.12 -2.31
N TYR A 38 -7.83 8.63 -3.46
CA TYR A 38 -9.19 9.02 -3.78
C TYR A 38 -9.75 8.16 -4.91
N VAL A 39 -11.02 7.84 -4.81
CA VAL A 39 -11.85 7.32 -5.89
C VAL A 39 -12.78 8.45 -6.32
N ILE A 40 -12.65 8.89 -7.58
CA ILE A 40 -13.32 10.06 -8.13
C ILE A 40 -14.14 9.62 -9.33
N ASP A 41 -15.40 9.99 -9.36
CA ASP A 41 -16.31 9.70 -10.46
C ASP A 41 -16.05 10.65 -11.65
N HIS A 42 -16.63 10.30 -12.81
CA HIS A 42 -16.52 11.09 -14.05
C HIS A 42 -17.03 12.53 -13.92
N ASP A 43 -17.95 12.81 -13.00
CA ASP A 43 -18.45 14.17 -12.70
C ASP A 43 -17.55 14.95 -11.74
N GLY A 44 -16.42 14.37 -11.29
CA GLY A 44 -15.49 14.95 -10.34
C GLY A 44 -15.91 14.79 -8.87
N SER A 45 -16.98 14.06 -8.57
CA SER A 45 -17.39 13.76 -7.19
C SER A 45 -16.43 12.74 -6.55
N VAL A 46 -16.10 12.95 -5.28
CA VAL A 46 -15.30 12.01 -4.49
C VAL A 46 -16.22 10.94 -3.91
N LEU A 47 -16.10 9.71 -4.41
CA LEU A 47 -16.90 8.58 -3.98
C LEU A 47 -16.38 7.98 -2.67
N SER A 48 -15.08 7.83 -2.55
CA SER A 48 -14.42 7.30 -1.36
C SER A 48 -12.97 7.73 -1.29
N TYR A 49 -12.36 7.61 -0.11
CA TYR A 49 -10.93 7.88 0.07
C TYR A 49 -10.35 6.99 1.16
N TYR A 50 -9.03 6.82 1.14
CA TYR A 50 -8.24 6.10 2.14
C TYR A 50 -7.04 6.93 2.54
N ASP A 51 -6.82 7.10 3.83
CA ASP A 51 -5.65 7.77 4.40
C ASP A 51 -4.61 6.72 4.80
N LYS A 52 -3.38 6.92 4.40
CA LYS A 52 -2.25 6.04 4.67
C LYS A 52 -2.09 5.76 6.16
N LEU A 53 -2.05 4.49 6.54
CA LEU A 53 -1.85 4.06 7.93
C LEU A 53 -0.37 4.01 8.31
N HIS A 54 0.45 3.34 7.50
CA HIS A 54 1.87 3.15 7.77
C HIS A 54 2.71 4.22 7.09
N LEU A 55 3.04 5.25 7.85
CA LEU A 55 3.91 6.32 7.40
C LEU A 55 5.37 5.87 7.39
N VAL A 56 6.15 6.44 6.45
CA VAL A 56 7.59 6.21 6.36
C VAL A 56 8.31 7.01 7.44
N PRO A 57 9.01 6.35 8.39
CA PRO A 57 9.83 7.05 9.38
C PRO A 57 10.90 7.92 8.70
N PHE A 58 11.16 9.11 9.24
CA PHE A 58 12.06 10.13 8.72
C PHE A 58 11.68 10.68 7.32
N GLY A 59 10.85 9.96 6.56
CA GLY A 59 10.32 10.39 5.28
C GLY A 59 9.08 11.26 5.43
N GLU A 60 8.06 10.71 6.05
CA GLU A 60 6.73 11.33 6.19
C GLU A 60 6.47 11.89 7.59
N TYR A 61 7.17 11.39 8.59
CA TYR A 61 7.14 11.91 9.96
C TYR A 61 8.50 11.72 10.64
N LEU A 62 8.77 12.46 11.70
CA LEU A 62 9.94 12.29 12.55
C LEU A 62 9.56 11.53 13.83
N PRO A 63 10.19 10.38 14.12
CA PRO A 63 10.14 9.81 15.46
C PRO A 63 10.65 10.83 16.47
N PHE A 64 9.96 11.02 17.61
CA PHE A 64 10.30 12.06 18.58
C PHE A 64 10.40 13.47 17.96
N GLN A 65 9.40 13.87 17.19
CA GLN A 65 9.38 15.05 16.33
C GLN A 65 9.92 16.29 17.03
N ASP A 66 9.41 16.64 18.22
CA ASP A 66 9.83 17.85 18.97
C ASP A 66 11.33 17.88 19.28
N LEU A 67 11.93 16.70 19.55
CA LEU A 67 13.36 16.57 19.82
C LEU A 67 14.17 16.70 18.52
N MET A 68 13.74 16.04 17.46
CA MET A 68 14.43 16.05 16.17
C MET A 68 14.42 17.44 15.53
N GLU A 69 13.29 18.13 15.57
CA GLU A 69 13.17 19.50 15.06
C GLU A 69 14.06 20.49 15.87
N ARG A 70 14.20 20.31 17.20
CA ARG A 70 15.09 21.14 18.02
C ARG A 70 16.57 21.02 17.64
N ILE A 71 16.98 19.88 17.10
CA ILE A 71 18.35 19.66 16.62
C ILE A 71 18.51 19.95 15.12
N GLY A 72 17.45 20.54 14.48
CA GLY A 72 17.48 20.99 13.09
C GLY A 72 17.23 19.88 12.05
N LEU A 73 16.68 18.74 12.46
CA LEU A 73 16.26 17.69 11.53
C LEU A 73 14.83 17.94 11.05
N GLU A 74 14.63 17.84 9.74
CA GLU A 74 13.33 17.90 9.09
C GLU A 74 13.05 16.60 8.35
N GLN A 75 11.76 16.24 8.20
CA GLN A 75 11.36 15.10 7.36
C GLN A 75 11.64 15.37 5.89
N LEU A 76 11.95 14.31 5.13
CA LEU A 76 12.33 14.41 3.72
C LEU A 76 11.21 14.97 2.82
N THR A 77 9.95 14.74 3.16
CA THR A 77 8.80 15.27 2.41
C THR A 77 8.62 16.78 2.53
N ARG A 78 9.27 17.41 3.52
CA ARG A 78 9.15 18.85 3.82
C ARG A 78 7.70 19.34 3.98
N VAL A 79 6.78 18.45 4.31
CA VAL A 79 5.42 18.82 4.70
C VAL A 79 5.50 19.37 6.12
N GLN A 80 5.17 20.64 6.30
CA GLN A 80 5.25 21.27 7.60
C GLN A 80 4.40 20.48 8.63
N GLY A 81 5.02 20.05 9.73
CA GLY A 81 4.36 19.21 10.75
C GLY A 81 4.20 17.72 10.37
N GLY A 82 4.69 17.29 9.21
CA GLY A 82 4.62 15.90 8.74
C GLY A 82 3.23 15.45 8.28
N PHE A 83 3.15 14.18 7.86
CA PHE A 83 1.89 13.52 7.59
C PHE A 83 1.27 12.93 8.87
N ILE A 84 -0.05 12.82 8.88
CA ILE A 84 -0.83 12.15 9.92
C ILE A 84 -1.18 10.75 9.42
N ALA A 85 -1.02 9.74 10.27
CA ALA A 85 -1.49 8.39 9.96
C ALA A 85 -3.02 8.33 9.93
N GLY A 86 -3.56 7.58 8.99
CA GLY A 86 -4.97 7.21 8.96
C GLY A 86 -5.37 6.40 10.20
N THR A 87 -6.66 6.26 10.44
CA THR A 87 -7.18 5.63 11.66
C THR A 87 -7.54 4.16 11.47
N ALA A 88 -7.86 3.74 10.26
CA ALA A 88 -8.29 2.37 9.96
C ALA A 88 -8.02 2.00 8.51
N ARG A 89 -7.67 0.72 8.29
CA ARG A 89 -7.67 0.15 6.95
C ARG A 89 -9.10 -0.13 6.52
N ARG A 90 -9.44 0.30 5.33
CA ARG A 90 -10.74 0.08 4.72
C ARG A 90 -10.62 -0.15 3.23
N ASN A 91 -11.50 -0.99 2.71
CA ASN A 91 -11.65 -1.15 1.28
C ASN A 91 -12.41 0.05 0.69
N LEU A 92 -12.11 0.41 -0.54
CA LEU A 92 -12.78 1.48 -1.25
C LEU A 92 -13.80 0.91 -2.23
N GLU A 93 -14.96 1.55 -2.29
CA GLU A 93 -15.97 1.31 -3.31
C GLU A 93 -15.49 1.90 -4.64
N VAL A 94 -15.59 1.12 -5.69
CA VAL A 94 -15.28 1.52 -7.06
C VAL A 94 -16.47 1.15 -7.94
N PRO A 95 -17.16 2.09 -8.60
CA PRO A 95 -18.23 1.79 -9.52
C PRO A 95 -17.81 0.77 -10.58
N HIS A 96 -18.70 -0.15 -10.89
CA HIS A 96 -18.52 -1.18 -11.93
C HIS A 96 -17.34 -2.15 -11.69
N ALA A 97 -16.74 -2.13 -10.50
CA ALA A 97 -15.66 -3.02 -10.11
C ALA A 97 -15.86 -3.57 -8.68
N PRO A 98 -15.25 -4.70 -8.33
CA PRO A 98 -15.19 -5.13 -6.94
C PRO A 98 -14.52 -4.10 -6.06
N ARG A 99 -14.81 -4.11 -4.75
CA ARG A 99 -14.09 -3.29 -3.77
C ARG A 99 -12.59 -3.49 -3.87
N VAL A 100 -11.83 -2.40 -3.74
CA VAL A 100 -10.38 -2.40 -3.83
C VAL A 100 -9.73 -2.20 -2.46
N LEU A 101 -8.68 -2.96 -2.19
CA LEU A 101 -7.79 -2.73 -1.08
C LEU A 101 -6.71 -1.71 -1.46
N PRO A 102 -6.70 -0.51 -0.88
CA PRO A 102 -5.69 0.50 -1.16
C PRO A 102 -4.40 0.24 -0.36
N LEU A 103 -3.26 0.38 -1.03
CA LEU A 103 -1.93 0.38 -0.44
C LEU A 103 -1.15 1.59 -0.96
N ILE A 104 -0.70 2.46 -0.07
CA ILE A 104 0.10 3.63 -0.44
C ILE A 104 1.59 3.33 -0.20
N CYS A 105 2.35 3.22 -1.30
CA CYS A 105 3.81 3.12 -1.30
C CYS A 105 4.32 2.05 -0.32
N TYR A 106 4.96 2.47 0.76
CA TYR A 106 5.55 1.68 1.83
C TYR A 106 4.61 0.62 2.44
N GLU A 107 3.30 0.82 2.39
CA GLU A 107 2.33 -0.16 2.92
C GLU A 107 2.39 -1.52 2.22
N ALA A 108 2.86 -1.58 0.99
CA ALA A 108 3.01 -2.84 0.26
C ALA A 108 4.08 -3.77 0.86
N ILE A 109 4.97 -3.28 1.72
CA ILE A 109 6.03 -4.12 2.30
C ILE A 109 5.55 -4.99 3.48
N PHE A 110 4.42 -4.62 4.12
CA PHE A 110 3.94 -5.30 5.33
C PHE A 110 3.06 -6.50 4.97
N PRO A 111 3.51 -7.74 5.25
CA PRO A 111 2.65 -8.92 5.16
C PRO A 111 1.62 -8.90 6.30
N GLY A 112 0.46 -9.50 6.07
CA GLY A 112 -0.54 -9.69 7.14
C GLY A 112 -1.37 -8.47 7.51
N ASP A 113 -0.87 -7.26 7.28
CA ASP A 113 -1.56 -6.02 7.63
C ASP A 113 -2.61 -5.59 6.59
N ILE A 114 -2.86 -6.46 5.65
CA ILE A 114 -3.77 -6.29 4.52
C ILE A 114 -5.20 -6.72 4.88
N SER A 115 -5.39 -7.36 6.03
CA SER A 115 -6.71 -7.77 6.50
C SER A 115 -7.52 -6.53 6.91
N GLY A 116 -8.11 -5.87 5.92
CA GLY A 116 -9.10 -4.83 6.17
C GLY A 116 -10.37 -5.43 6.75
N SER A 117 -11.15 -4.58 7.40
CA SER A 117 -12.46 -4.87 7.96
C SER A 117 -13.43 -5.42 6.92
N ASP A 118 -14.33 -6.20 7.38
CA ASP A 118 -15.70 -6.49 6.95
C ASP A 118 -15.90 -7.34 5.69
N GLU A 119 -15.47 -6.96 4.52
CA GLU A 119 -15.68 -7.73 3.29
C GLU A 119 -14.38 -7.88 2.50
N ARG A 120 -14.11 -9.09 2.02
CA ARG A 120 -12.91 -9.35 1.24
C ARG A 120 -12.89 -8.51 -0.04
N PRO A 121 -11.83 -7.74 -0.30
CA PRO A 121 -11.70 -6.99 -1.55
C PRO A 121 -11.55 -7.94 -2.75
N GLY A 122 -11.87 -7.45 -3.94
CA GLY A 122 -11.67 -8.20 -5.18
C GLY A 122 -10.29 -8.00 -5.79
N TRP A 123 -9.58 -6.94 -5.43
CA TRP A 123 -8.26 -6.60 -5.96
C TRP A 123 -7.52 -5.62 -5.04
N ILE A 124 -6.23 -5.41 -5.34
CA ILE A 124 -5.36 -4.49 -4.62
C ILE A 124 -4.94 -3.37 -5.56
N VAL A 125 -5.00 -2.12 -5.13
CA VAL A 125 -4.35 -1.00 -5.80
C VAL A 125 -3.16 -0.53 -4.99
N ASN A 126 -1.99 -0.44 -5.63
CA ASN A 126 -0.80 0.12 -5.00
C ASN A 126 -0.36 1.39 -5.74
N LEU A 127 -0.62 2.54 -5.14
CA LEU A 127 -0.13 3.82 -5.65
C LEU A 127 1.15 4.20 -4.91
N THR A 128 2.23 4.45 -5.66
CA THR A 128 3.54 4.72 -5.07
C THR A 128 4.32 5.78 -5.84
N ASN A 129 5.21 6.44 -5.15
CA ASN A 129 6.24 7.27 -5.74
C ASN A 129 7.61 6.64 -5.47
N ASP A 130 8.08 5.83 -6.40
CA ASP A 130 9.40 5.19 -6.30
C ASP A 130 10.57 6.12 -6.65
N GLY A 131 10.30 7.40 -6.95
CA GLY A 131 11.32 8.42 -7.16
C GLY A 131 12.32 8.57 -6.01
N TRP A 132 11.92 8.18 -4.79
CA TRP A 132 12.79 8.10 -3.62
C TRP A 132 13.99 7.16 -3.78
N PHE A 133 13.84 6.11 -4.59
CA PHE A 133 14.87 5.10 -4.80
C PHE A 133 15.79 5.42 -5.99
N GLY A 134 15.40 6.38 -6.84
CA GLY A 134 16.11 6.67 -8.08
C GLY A 134 16.24 5.44 -9.00
N ILE A 135 17.27 5.44 -9.84
CA ILE A 135 17.61 4.30 -10.70
C ILE A 135 18.50 3.33 -9.89
N SER A 136 17.85 2.42 -9.16
CA SER A 136 18.54 1.46 -8.28
C SER A 136 17.79 0.12 -8.26
N THR A 137 18.20 -0.79 -7.39
CA THR A 137 17.47 -2.04 -7.10
C THR A 137 16.19 -1.82 -6.29
N GLY A 138 16.02 -0.65 -5.65
CA GLY A 138 14.89 -0.33 -4.79
C GLY A 138 13.52 -0.50 -5.44
N PRO A 139 13.24 0.10 -6.62
CA PRO A 139 11.99 -0.08 -7.33
C PRO A 139 11.67 -1.54 -7.68
N HIS A 140 12.69 -2.33 -8.03
CA HIS A 140 12.53 -3.76 -8.32
C HIS A 140 12.15 -4.56 -7.06
N GLN A 141 12.82 -4.31 -5.94
CA GLN A 141 12.50 -4.95 -4.66
C GLN A 141 11.10 -4.54 -4.18
N HIS A 142 10.72 -3.28 -4.35
CA HIS A 142 9.40 -2.79 -3.97
C HIS A 142 8.29 -3.40 -4.84
N LEU A 143 8.52 -3.56 -6.16
CA LEU A 143 7.61 -4.30 -7.03
C LEU A 143 7.46 -5.75 -6.56
N GLN A 144 8.57 -6.42 -6.22
CA GLN A 144 8.53 -7.80 -5.74
C GLN A 144 7.73 -7.94 -4.44
N GLN A 145 7.86 -6.99 -3.52
CA GLN A 145 7.05 -6.97 -2.31
C GLN A 145 5.54 -6.82 -2.62
N ALA A 146 5.19 -5.97 -3.59
CA ALA A 146 3.81 -5.87 -4.06
C ALA A 146 3.31 -7.18 -4.69
N GLN A 147 4.15 -7.90 -5.46
CA GLN A 147 3.82 -9.23 -5.99
C GLN A 147 3.53 -10.24 -4.86
N TRP A 148 4.32 -10.23 -3.78
CA TRP A 148 4.04 -11.08 -2.62
C TRP A 148 2.66 -10.79 -2.03
N ARG A 149 2.23 -9.53 -1.95
CA ARG A 149 0.86 -9.19 -1.47
C ARG A 149 -0.21 -9.83 -2.34
N ALA A 150 -0.05 -9.79 -3.67
CA ALA A 150 -0.99 -10.45 -4.58
C ALA A 150 -1.10 -11.96 -4.30
N ILE A 151 0.05 -12.65 -4.19
CA ILE A 151 0.14 -14.09 -3.91
C ILE A 151 -0.47 -14.43 -2.56
N GLU A 152 -0.08 -13.74 -1.51
CA GLU A 152 -0.54 -13.98 -0.14
C GLU A 152 -2.04 -13.88 0.00
N GLN A 153 -2.65 -12.91 -0.68
CA GLN A 153 -4.09 -12.67 -0.61
C GLN A 153 -4.88 -13.45 -1.67
N GLY A 154 -4.22 -13.96 -2.71
CA GLY A 154 -4.90 -14.52 -3.88
C GLY A 154 -5.73 -13.47 -4.61
N LEU A 155 -5.24 -12.22 -4.66
CA LEU A 155 -5.88 -11.07 -5.28
C LEU A 155 -5.01 -10.51 -6.40
N PRO A 156 -5.60 -10.07 -7.53
CA PRO A 156 -4.83 -9.31 -8.51
C PRO A 156 -4.43 -7.97 -7.93
N LEU A 157 -3.30 -7.43 -8.41
CA LEU A 157 -2.77 -6.15 -7.97
C LEU A 157 -2.49 -5.24 -9.16
N VAL A 158 -3.00 -4.01 -9.09
CA VAL A 158 -2.70 -2.93 -10.03
C VAL A 158 -1.78 -1.94 -9.32
N ARG A 159 -0.58 -1.76 -9.88
CA ARG A 159 0.43 -0.84 -9.36
C ARG A 159 0.66 0.31 -10.31
N SER A 160 0.53 1.52 -9.82
CA SER A 160 0.98 2.74 -10.48
C SER A 160 2.12 3.35 -9.68
N ALA A 161 3.29 3.43 -10.32
CA ALA A 161 4.54 3.81 -9.67
C ALA A 161 5.22 4.93 -10.44
N ASN A 162 4.97 6.17 -10.11
CA ASN A 162 5.53 7.38 -10.73
C ASN A 162 6.73 7.09 -11.68
N THR A 163 7.99 7.27 -11.24
CA THR A 163 9.18 6.89 -12.01
C THR A 163 9.58 5.42 -11.84
N GLY A 164 8.88 4.68 -11.00
CA GLY A 164 9.12 3.26 -10.72
C GLY A 164 8.55 2.33 -11.79
N ILE A 165 8.30 1.09 -11.40
CA ILE A 165 7.76 0.06 -12.30
C ILE A 165 6.25 -0.06 -12.04
N SER A 166 5.43 0.36 -13.02
CA SER A 166 3.98 0.14 -12.99
C SER A 166 3.65 -1.22 -13.56
N ALA A 167 2.67 -1.91 -12.97
CA ALA A 167 2.36 -3.27 -13.38
C ALA A 167 0.92 -3.67 -13.05
N VAL A 168 0.39 -4.60 -13.85
CA VAL A 168 -0.79 -5.41 -13.52
C VAL A 168 -0.31 -6.82 -13.22
N ILE A 169 -0.66 -7.33 -12.04
CA ILE A 169 -0.16 -8.58 -11.47
C ILE A 169 -1.38 -9.48 -11.19
N ASP A 170 -1.30 -10.73 -11.59
CA ASP A 170 -2.36 -11.70 -11.32
C ASP A 170 -2.31 -12.24 -9.87
N PRO A 171 -3.35 -12.94 -9.40
CA PRO A 171 -3.39 -13.44 -8.02
C PRO A 171 -2.33 -14.48 -7.65
N VAL A 172 -1.59 -15.01 -8.62
CA VAL A 172 -0.46 -15.93 -8.39
C VAL A 172 0.89 -15.24 -8.58
N GLY A 173 0.89 -13.90 -8.69
CA GLY A 173 2.09 -13.08 -8.74
C GLY A 173 2.72 -12.94 -10.13
N ARG A 174 2.06 -13.39 -11.21
CA ARG A 174 2.58 -13.20 -12.56
C ARG A 174 2.30 -11.78 -13.04
N ILE A 175 3.32 -11.12 -13.60
CA ILE A 175 3.17 -9.82 -14.24
C ILE A 175 2.49 -10.04 -15.59
N ILE A 176 1.27 -9.50 -15.72
CA ILE A 176 0.47 -9.57 -16.96
C ILE A 176 0.88 -8.48 -17.94
N ALA A 177 1.14 -7.29 -17.42
CA ALA A 177 1.60 -6.14 -18.17
C ALA A 177 2.42 -5.22 -17.28
N GLN A 178 3.41 -4.51 -17.84
CA GLN A 178 4.22 -3.56 -17.09
C GLN A 178 4.76 -2.42 -17.93
N LEU A 179 4.99 -1.27 -17.28
CA LEU A 179 5.86 -0.21 -17.75
C LEU A 179 7.18 -0.29 -17.00
N PRO A 180 8.33 -0.32 -17.68
CA PRO A 180 9.63 -0.43 -17.04
C PRO A 180 10.01 0.82 -16.23
N LEU A 181 11.04 0.68 -15.41
CA LEU A 181 11.60 1.76 -14.60
C LEU A 181 11.94 2.98 -15.47
N GLY A 182 11.44 4.16 -15.07
CA GLY A 182 11.69 5.42 -15.75
C GLY A 182 10.94 5.62 -17.07
N ALA A 183 10.07 4.69 -17.46
CA ALA A 183 9.26 4.87 -18.68
C ALA A 183 8.01 5.70 -18.40
N GLU A 184 7.71 6.62 -19.32
CA GLU A 184 6.42 7.29 -19.39
C GLU A 184 5.52 6.56 -20.38
N GLY A 185 4.25 6.35 -20.04
CA GLY A 185 3.31 5.66 -20.92
C GLY A 185 1.98 5.33 -20.28
N ILE A 186 1.15 4.66 -21.04
CA ILE A 186 -0.15 4.12 -20.65
C ILE A 186 -0.02 2.60 -20.61
N LEU A 187 -0.65 1.99 -19.62
CA LEU A 187 -0.70 0.54 -19.45
C LEU A 187 -2.16 0.10 -19.41
N ASP A 188 -2.69 -0.32 -20.55
CA ASP A 188 -4.04 -0.86 -20.67
C ASP A 188 -4.02 -2.36 -20.42
N ALA A 189 -4.83 -2.81 -19.45
CA ALA A 189 -4.98 -4.22 -19.15
C ALA A 189 -6.34 -4.49 -18.52
N ALA A 190 -6.87 -5.68 -18.76
CA ALA A 190 -8.04 -6.16 -18.02
C ALA A 190 -7.64 -6.50 -16.57
N LEU A 191 -8.54 -6.19 -15.62
CA LEU A 191 -8.35 -6.60 -14.23
C LEU A 191 -8.51 -8.12 -14.10
N PRO A 192 -7.47 -8.87 -13.69
CA PRO A 192 -7.59 -10.31 -13.50
C PRO A 192 -8.59 -10.66 -12.39
N ALA A 193 -9.23 -11.83 -12.49
CA ALA A 193 -10.17 -12.29 -11.47
C ALA A 193 -9.44 -12.74 -10.19
N ALA A 194 -10.00 -12.41 -9.03
CA ALA A 194 -9.50 -12.88 -7.74
C ALA A 194 -9.64 -14.40 -7.58
N LEU A 195 -8.69 -15.04 -6.93
CA LEU A 195 -8.79 -16.42 -6.49
C LEU A 195 -9.57 -16.52 -5.15
N ARG A 196 -9.86 -17.73 -4.73
CA ARG A 196 -10.33 -17.98 -3.36
C ARG A 196 -9.26 -17.54 -2.34
N PRO A 197 -9.66 -17.15 -1.11
CA PRO A 197 -8.70 -16.79 -0.08
C PRO A 197 -7.65 -17.87 0.11
N THR A 198 -6.40 -17.49 0.11
CA THR A 198 -5.26 -18.40 0.34
C THR A 198 -5.24 -18.88 1.80
N ILE A 199 -4.40 -19.87 2.08
CA ILE A 199 -4.13 -20.29 3.48
C ILE A 199 -3.53 -19.11 4.26
N TYR A 200 -2.62 -18.36 3.63
CA TYR A 200 -1.99 -17.19 4.26
C TYR A 200 -3.01 -16.08 4.55
N ALA A 201 -3.91 -15.77 3.62
CA ALA A 201 -4.99 -14.79 3.83
C ALA A 201 -5.91 -15.15 5.02
N LYS A 202 -6.03 -16.44 5.36
CA LYS A 202 -6.86 -16.94 6.46
C LYS A 202 -6.11 -17.05 7.80
N ALA A 203 -4.87 -17.47 7.77
CA ALA A 203 -4.11 -17.87 8.95
C ALA A 203 -2.87 -16.98 9.21
N GLY A 204 -2.50 -16.10 8.27
CA GLY A 204 -1.31 -15.26 8.40
C GLY A 204 -0.06 -16.09 8.69
N ASP A 205 0.75 -15.61 9.61
CA ASP A 205 2.01 -16.24 10.02
C ASP A 205 1.84 -17.38 11.04
N ILE A 206 0.63 -17.66 11.52
CA ILE A 206 0.38 -18.68 12.55
C ILE A 206 0.98 -20.04 12.19
N PRO A 207 0.81 -20.58 10.96
CA PRO A 207 1.40 -21.87 10.60
C PRO A 207 2.94 -21.88 10.67
N ALA A 208 3.57 -20.78 10.24
CA ALA A 208 5.03 -20.65 10.30
C ALA A 208 5.54 -20.57 11.75
N ILE A 209 4.85 -19.83 12.61
CA ILE A 209 5.15 -19.74 14.04
C ILE A 209 5.04 -21.10 14.70
N ILE A 210 3.99 -21.86 14.42
CA ILE A 210 3.81 -23.23 14.97
C ILE A 210 4.97 -24.13 14.56
N LEU A 211 5.35 -24.13 13.28
CA LEU A 211 6.47 -24.92 12.77
C LEU A 211 7.79 -24.52 13.44
N LEU A 212 8.03 -23.23 13.62
CA LEU A 212 9.22 -22.73 14.30
C LEU A 212 9.28 -23.19 15.76
N VAL A 213 8.16 -23.11 16.48
CA VAL A 213 8.08 -23.58 17.89
C VAL A 213 8.33 -25.06 18.00
N ILE A 214 7.76 -25.88 17.11
CA ILE A 214 8.00 -27.33 17.06
C ILE A 214 9.48 -27.62 16.77
N ALA A 215 10.07 -26.96 15.79
CA ALA A 215 11.48 -27.13 15.44
C ALA A 215 12.40 -26.76 16.61
N LEU A 216 12.15 -25.62 17.25
CA LEU A 216 12.91 -25.18 18.43
C LEU A 216 12.76 -26.18 19.59
N GLY A 217 11.55 -26.64 19.87
CA GLY A 217 11.27 -27.65 20.90
C GLY A 217 12.03 -28.96 20.66
N THR A 218 12.10 -29.43 19.41
CA THR A 218 12.85 -30.64 19.06
C THR A 218 14.36 -30.47 19.26
N VAL A 219 14.93 -29.29 18.90
CA VAL A 219 16.34 -28.98 19.11
C VAL A 219 16.67 -28.93 20.61
N VAL A 220 15.85 -28.23 21.38
CA VAL A 220 16.04 -28.13 22.85
C VAL A 220 15.97 -29.51 23.50
N ARG A 221 14.97 -30.32 23.14
CA ARG A 221 14.83 -31.68 23.65
C ARG A 221 16.06 -32.55 23.35
N ARG A 222 16.58 -32.51 22.14
CA ARG A 222 17.81 -33.25 21.75
C ARG A 222 19.00 -32.81 22.59
N ARG A 223 19.24 -31.50 22.73
CA ARG A 223 20.35 -30.97 23.54
C ARG A 223 20.27 -31.34 25.01
N VAL A 224 19.05 -31.38 25.57
CA VAL A 224 18.82 -31.81 26.96
C VAL A 224 19.06 -33.31 27.14
N ALA A 225 18.64 -34.14 26.15
CA ALA A 225 18.87 -35.57 26.15
C ALA A 225 20.38 -35.93 26.07
N GLU A 226 21.15 -35.23 25.24
CA GLU A 226 22.60 -35.40 25.10
C GLU A 226 23.40 -35.01 26.33
N LYS A 227 22.85 -34.18 27.23
CA LYS A 227 23.51 -33.72 28.47
C LYS A 227 23.13 -34.56 29.69
N ARG A 228 22.27 -35.56 29.54
CA ARG A 228 21.97 -36.51 30.62
C ARG A 228 23.02 -37.63 30.63
N PRO A 229 23.80 -37.77 31.74
CA PRO A 229 24.83 -38.82 31.83
C PRO A 229 24.24 -40.23 31.79
#